data_6d0ae01d530e9a163f3b0ce12fc4da21
#
_entry.id   6d0ae01d530e9a163f3b0ce12fc4da21
#
_cell.length_a   1.000
_cell.length_b   1.000
_cell.length_c   1.000
_cell.angle_alpha   90.00
_cell.angle_beta   90.00
_cell.angle_gamma   90.00
#
_symmetry.space_group_name_H-M   'P 1'
#
loop_
_entity.id
_entity.type
_entity.pdbx_description
1 polymer ?
#
loop_
_entity_poly.entity_id
_entity_poly.type
_entity_poly.pdbx_seq_one_letter_code
_entity_poly.pdbx_strand_id
1 'polypeptide(L)' 'MKKEILEILRCPVCLGEFDLEVSEEKEEIIRGTLICKKCGRKYKIEEGIPMLLPELGEKNG' A
#
# COMPACT_ATOMS: atom_id res chain seq x y z
N MET A 1 3.40 8.29 4.89
CA MET A 1 2.26 7.54 5.45
C MET A 1 2.60 7.07 6.83
N LYS A 2 1.67 7.21 7.76
CA LYS A 2 1.91 6.76 9.12
C LYS A 2 1.51 5.30 9.24
N LYS A 3 2.20 4.58 10.13
CA LYS A 3 1.89 3.17 10.29
C LYS A 3 0.49 2.92 10.80
N GLU A 4 -0.06 3.86 11.54
CA GLU A 4 -1.42 3.70 12.05
C GLU A 4 -2.42 3.59 10.93
N ILE A 5 -2.16 4.23 9.82
CA ILE A 5 -3.09 4.23 8.71
C ILE A 5 -3.21 2.84 8.10
N LEU A 6 -2.16 2.04 8.24
CA LEU A 6 -2.18 0.70 7.69
C LEU A 6 -3.33 -0.12 8.29
N GLU A 7 -3.68 0.16 9.53
CA GLU A 7 -4.73 -0.60 10.17
C GLU A 7 -6.10 -0.34 9.58
N ILE A 8 -6.28 0.81 8.93
CA ILE A 8 -7.56 1.12 8.35
C ILE A 8 -7.56 1.00 6.83
N LEU A 9 -6.40 0.76 6.24
CA LEU A 9 -6.34 0.58 4.80
C LEU A 9 -6.82 -0.82 4.42
N ARG A 10 -7.54 -0.89 3.32
CA ARG A 10 -8.00 -2.17 2.80
C ARG A 10 -7.82 -2.16 1.30
N CYS A 11 -7.62 -3.32 0.73
CA CYS A 11 -7.48 -3.45 -0.70
C CYS A 11 -8.75 -2.98 -1.40
N PRO A 12 -8.65 -2.10 -2.40
CA PRO A 12 -9.85 -1.60 -3.07
C PRO A 12 -10.54 -2.65 -3.93
N VAL A 13 -9.90 -3.78 -4.14
CA VAL A 13 -10.47 -4.83 -4.98
C VAL A 13 -11.15 -5.89 -4.13
N CYS A 14 -10.47 -6.40 -3.11
CA CYS A 14 -11.01 -7.50 -2.33
C CYS A 14 -11.25 -7.16 -0.86
N LEU A 15 -10.90 -5.95 -0.45
CA LEU A 15 -11.05 -5.48 0.91
C LEU A 15 -10.22 -6.29 1.92
N GLY A 16 -9.17 -6.93 1.44
CA GLY A 16 -8.29 -7.67 2.32
C GLY A 16 -7.30 -6.77 3.02
N GLU A 17 -6.55 -7.31 3.95
CA GLU A 17 -5.57 -6.55 4.67
C GLU A 17 -4.27 -6.49 3.90
N PHE A 18 -3.45 -5.50 4.22
CA PHE A 18 -2.17 -5.34 3.58
C PHE A 18 -1.03 -5.78 4.47
N ASP A 19 0.02 -6.25 3.82
CA ASP A 19 1.30 -6.45 4.47
C ASP A 19 2.15 -5.25 4.04
N LEU A 20 3.03 -4.79 4.90
CA LEU A 20 3.78 -3.58 4.62
C LEU A 20 5.25 -3.86 4.50
N GLU A 21 5.87 -3.34 3.44
CA GLU A 21 7.31 -3.37 3.32
C GLU A 21 7.77 -1.93 3.17
N VAL A 22 8.64 -1.49 4.05
CA VAL A 22 9.10 -0.12 4.07
C VAL A 22 10.45 -0.02 3.39
N SER A 23 10.57 0.87 2.43
CA SER A 23 11.83 1.13 1.77
C SER A 23 12.49 2.36 2.36
N GLU A 24 11.72 3.37 2.70
CA GLU A 24 12.27 4.57 3.28
C GLU A 24 11.30 5.12 4.31
N GLU A 25 11.80 5.39 5.51
CA GLU A 25 10.98 5.90 6.58
C GLU A 25 11.74 7.00 7.29
N LYS A 26 11.06 8.07 7.61
CA LYS A 26 11.61 9.12 8.43
C LYS A 26 10.68 9.29 9.61
N GLU A 27 9.94 10.38 9.72
CA GLU A 27 8.97 10.48 10.78
C GLU A 27 7.76 9.65 10.41
N GLU A 28 7.60 9.39 9.12
CA GLU A 28 6.54 8.53 8.68
C GLU A 28 7.06 7.76 7.48
N ILE A 29 6.31 6.81 7.02
CA ILE A 29 6.73 5.99 5.89
C ILE A 29 6.67 6.83 4.63
N ILE A 30 7.80 6.99 3.97
CA ILE A 30 7.92 7.79 2.78
C ILE A 30 7.78 6.93 1.54
N ARG A 31 8.43 5.77 1.53
CA ARG A 31 8.35 4.86 0.41
C ARG A 31 8.22 3.44 0.90
N GLY A 32 7.48 2.64 0.17
CA GLY A 32 7.33 1.24 0.53
C GLY A 32 6.38 0.56 -0.39
N THR A 33 5.98 -0.64 -0.03
CA THR A 33 5.07 -1.44 -0.82
C THR A 33 4.02 -2.03 0.10
N LEU A 34 2.77 -1.97 -0.34
CA LEU A 34 1.67 -2.61 0.34
C LEU A 34 1.31 -3.85 -0.47
N ILE A 35 1.25 -4.99 0.19
CA ILE A 35 0.93 -6.24 -0.49
C ILE A 35 -0.34 -6.79 0.11
N CYS A 36 -1.36 -6.97 -0.71
CA CYS A 36 -2.60 -7.51 -0.22
C CYS A 36 -2.43 -8.97 0.11
N LYS A 37 -2.80 -9.36 1.32
CA LYS A 37 -2.64 -10.75 1.74
C LYS A 37 -3.69 -11.65 1.13
N LYS A 38 -4.75 -11.07 0.61
CA LYS A 38 -5.84 -11.87 0.11
C LYS A 38 -5.79 -12.09 -1.40
N CYS A 39 -5.60 -11.03 -2.16
CA CYS A 39 -5.56 -11.16 -3.61
C CYS A 39 -4.14 -11.06 -4.17
N GLY A 40 -3.18 -10.69 -3.36
CA GLY A 40 -1.80 -10.65 -3.80
C GLY A 40 -1.39 -9.41 -4.58
N ARG A 41 -2.27 -8.43 -4.67
CA ARG A 41 -1.92 -7.23 -5.41
C ARG A 41 -0.94 -6.39 -4.62
N LYS A 42 -0.11 -5.66 -5.34
CA LYS A 42 0.89 -4.81 -4.71
C LYS A 42 0.64 -3.37 -5.09
N TYR A 43 0.81 -2.49 -4.14
CA TYR A 43 0.62 -1.06 -4.35
C TYR A 43 1.81 -0.34 -3.75
N LYS A 44 2.26 0.72 -4.39
CA LYS A 44 3.42 1.44 -3.92
C LYS A 44 3.05 2.63 -3.08
N ILE A 45 3.93 2.99 -2.17
CA ILE A 45 3.80 4.20 -1.39
C ILE A 45 4.89 5.13 -1.88
N GLU A 46 4.52 6.32 -2.32
CA GLU A 46 5.48 7.31 -2.79
C GLU A 46 5.19 8.63 -2.11
N GLU A 47 6.23 9.26 -1.59
CA GLU A 47 6.12 10.53 -0.90
C GLU A 47 5.07 10.49 0.19
N GLY A 48 5.00 9.37 0.87
CA GLY A 48 4.05 9.21 1.95
C GLY A 48 2.62 8.97 1.52
N ILE A 49 2.38 8.79 0.22
CA ILE A 49 1.03 8.61 -0.29
C ILE A 49 0.88 7.20 -0.85
N PRO A 50 -0.03 6.41 -0.28
CA PRO A 50 -0.24 5.06 -0.81
C PRO A 50 -1.07 5.12 -2.09
N MET A 51 -0.58 4.47 -3.13
CA MET A 51 -1.25 4.46 -4.42
C MET A 51 -2.18 3.28 -4.49
N LEU A 52 -3.39 3.45 -3.99
CA LEU A 52 -4.33 2.35 -3.87
C LEU A 52 -5.42 2.32 -4.93
N LEU A 53 -5.19 2.99 -6.04
CA LEU A 53 -6.17 2.98 -7.11
C LEU A 53 -6.01 1.69 -7.90
N PRO A 54 -7.08 0.93 -8.09
CA PRO A 54 -6.98 -0.33 -8.83
C PRO A 54 -6.41 -0.15 -10.22
N GLU A 55 -6.72 0.97 -10.84
CA GLU A 55 -6.20 1.24 -12.16
C GLU A 55 -4.70 1.33 -12.17
N LEU A 56 -4.13 1.96 -11.15
CA LEU A 56 -2.70 2.08 -11.07
C LEU A 56 -2.06 0.76 -10.69
N GLY A 57 -2.73 -0.01 -9.85
CA GLY A 57 -2.20 -1.27 -9.40
C GLY A 57 -2.12 -2.29 -10.48
N GLU A 58 -3.00 -2.21 -11.48
CA GLU A 58 -2.98 -3.20 -12.53
C GLU A 58 -2.48 -2.70 -13.83
N LYS A 59 -2.36 -1.40 -13.96
CA LYS A 59 -2.14 -0.84 -15.23
C LYS A 59 -0.91 -1.27 -15.90
N ASN A 60 0.05 -1.57 -15.20
CA ASN A 60 1.24 -1.96 -15.76
C ASN A 60 1.39 -3.32 -15.83
N GLY A 61 0.38 -3.90 -15.45
CA GLY A 61 0.35 -5.30 -15.67
C GLY A 61 0.23 -5.32 -17.07
#